data_b63a729e154ec21d13c44ba44ef7bd88
#
_entry.id   b63a729e154ec21d13c44ba44ef7bd88
#
_cell.length_a   1.000
_cell.length_b   1.000
_cell.length_c   1.000
_cell.angle_alpha   90.00
_cell.angle_beta   90.00
_cell.angle_gamma   90.00
#
_symmetry.space_group_name_H-M   'P 1'
#
loop_
_entity.id
_entity.type
_entity.pdbx_description
1 polymer ?
#
loop_
_entity_poly.entity_id
_entity_poly.type
_entity_poly.pdbx_seq_one_letter_code
_entity_poly.pdbx_strand_id
1 'polypeptide(L)'
;MNPKKYLQISLLTLSLILPTLPISARAQDVATPQTTTQEQVSNEKFNFGKVDEQLLSEIKLLDERFEKEGAVYHDPALDAYLTRVGVAVVAHKKLENVEWRFRALRDPVPNAFALPNGSIYINTGLLGLLDDENQLAAVLAHEVTHVSERHTYLRNRTLRKAVLAINILNTISNWHPLAGGAGLAVTLIANVSPFMLALSVYGYSRDQEKEADLEGLKIATAAGFVADGMPNSFRAMQKDIEGEQISSFYSDHPQLQARINYTSSSIAPDARKLSDDEAKTAKNDYLAVMEAVDRHNIDLAINAGRFRSAVFVSQKLVDMRPESSENIYYLAESYRTLGPRNAQLTDQQLTSGAKKKAAKTRSKRTLEEQEAELLKTPAGQEAWKANTQKAEQLFLRALEVNRFNTRAHRGLGMLYEKLDRKQEAASEYAKYLELAPNAIDTERVRRRLAVLRESMQ
;
A
#
# COMPACT_ATOMS: atom_id res chain seq x y z
N MET A 1 -41.82 31.91 18.18
CA MET A 1 -42.78 31.19 17.32
C MET A 1 -42.07 30.04 16.67
N ASN A 2 -42.36 28.84 17.14
CA ASN A 2 -42.02 27.56 16.54
C ASN A 2 -42.85 27.36 15.25
N PRO A 3 -42.42 26.62 14.22
CA PRO A 3 -42.66 25.20 14.23
C PRO A 3 -41.64 24.30 13.50
N LYS A 4 -41.47 23.15 14.10
CA LYS A 4 -41.00 21.90 13.50
C LYS A 4 -41.98 21.43 12.42
N LYS A 5 -41.45 20.99 11.26
CA LYS A 5 -42.14 20.02 10.39
C LYS A 5 -41.20 18.86 10.08
N TYR A 6 -41.51 17.75 10.71
CA TYR A 6 -40.99 16.43 10.39
C TYR A 6 -41.65 15.92 9.13
N LEU A 7 -40.83 15.51 8.17
CA LEU A 7 -41.31 14.71 7.04
C LEU A 7 -40.94 13.26 7.33
N GLN A 8 -41.92 12.43 7.68
CA GLN A 8 -41.82 10.99 7.74
C GLN A 8 -41.79 10.47 6.30
N ILE A 9 -40.70 9.77 5.90
CA ILE A 9 -40.67 8.95 4.69
C ILE A 9 -40.82 7.50 5.13
N SER A 10 -41.97 6.93 4.79
CA SER A 10 -42.30 5.52 4.92
C SER A 10 -41.33 4.63 4.17
N LEU A 11 -40.77 3.65 4.88
CA LEU A 11 -40.09 2.51 4.27
C LEU A 11 -41.12 1.60 3.60
N LEU A 12 -41.17 1.60 2.29
CA LEU A 12 -41.81 0.55 1.49
C LEU A 12 -40.76 -0.55 1.25
N THR A 13 -40.92 -1.65 1.96
CA THR A 13 -40.22 -2.91 1.70
C THR A 13 -40.77 -3.54 0.44
N LEU A 14 -40.00 -3.46 -0.67
CA LEU A 14 -40.33 -4.17 -1.89
C LEU A 14 -39.64 -5.55 -1.87
N SER A 15 -40.43 -6.59 -1.53
CA SER A 15 -40.04 -7.98 -1.63
C SER A 15 -39.98 -8.39 -3.10
N LEU A 16 -38.78 -8.54 -3.67
CA LEU A 16 -38.62 -9.16 -4.99
C LEU A 16 -38.75 -10.67 -4.87
N ILE A 17 -39.89 -11.17 -5.31
CA ILE A 17 -40.15 -12.61 -5.56
C ILE A 17 -39.45 -12.97 -6.88
N LEU A 18 -38.37 -13.74 -6.80
CA LEU A 18 -37.74 -14.38 -7.95
C LEU A 18 -38.54 -15.66 -8.30
N PRO A 19 -39.00 -15.85 -9.54
CA PRO A 19 -39.59 -17.11 -9.94
C PRO A 19 -38.49 -18.18 -10.10
N THR A 20 -38.62 -19.26 -9.34
CA THR A 20 -37.83 -20.49 -9.52
C THR A 20 -38.28 -21.19 -10.80
N LEU A 21 -37.43 -21.22 -11.82
CA LEU A 21 -37.62 -22.11 -12.98
C LEU A 21 -36.94 -23.45 -12.71
N PRO A 22 -37.57 -24.59 -13.03
CA PRO A 22 -36.97 -25.90 -12.82
C PRO A 22 -35.88 -26.16 -13.87
N ILE A 23 -34.68 -26.51 -13.39
CA ILE A 23 -33.59 -27.00 -14.24
C ILE A 23 -33.87 -28.41 -14.64
N SER A 24 -34.40 -28.61 -15.85
CA SER A 24 -34.44 -29.90 -16.52
C SER A 24 -33.11 -30.16 -17.22
N ALA A 25 -32.37 -31.12 -16.71
CA ALA A 25 -31.13 -31.58 -17.32
C ALA A 25 -31.43 -32.27 -18.65
N ARG A 26 -30.92 -31.73 -19.74
CA ARG A 26 -30.77 -32.45 -21.00
C ARG A 26 -29.34 -32.21 -21.50
N ALA A 27 -28.53 -33.24 -21.32
CA ALA A 27 -27.23 -33.30 -21.97
C ALA A 27 -27.43 -33.30 -23.49
N GLN A 28 -26.94 -32.28 -24.16
CA GLN A 28 -26.71 -32.34 -25.60
C GLN A 28 -25.25 -31.87 -25.83
N ASP A 29 -24.61 -32.67 -26.65
CA ASP A 29 -23.21 -32.55 -27.11
C ASP A 29 -22.89 -31.11 -27.50
N VAL A 30 -22.06 -30.45 -26.69
CA VAL A 30 -21.40 -29.21 -27.10
C VAL A 30 -20.06 -29.62 -27.68
N ALA A 31 -19.94 -29.45 -28.98
CA ALA A 31 -18.71 -29.61 -29.72
C ALA A 31 -17.56 -28.88 -29.01
N THR A 32 -16.48 -29.60 -28.77
CA THR A 32 -15.20 -29.11 -28.27
C THR A 32 -14.76 -27.89 -29.10
N PRO A 33 -14.48 -26.71 -28.53
CA PRO A 33 -13.87 -25.64 -29.28
C PRO A 33 -12.47 -26.12 -29.70
N GLN A 34 -12.23 -26.12 -30.98
CA GLN A 34 -10.92 -26.40 -31.56
C GLN A 34 -9.93 -25.44 -30.90
N THR A 35 -8.86 -25.99 -30.37
CA THR A 35 -7.68 -25.31 -29.87
C THR A 35 -7.10 -24.48 -31.00
N THR A 36 -7.44 -23.23 -31.06
CA THR A 36 -6.77 -22.24 -31.91
C THR A 36 -5.39 -22.02 -31.30
N THR A 37 -4.40 -22.44 -32.01
CA THR A 37 -2.97 -22.43 -31.64
C THR A 37 -2.57 -21.01 -31.19
N GLN A 38 -2.01 -20.93 -29.98
CA GLN A 38 -1.55 -19.69 -29.32
C GLN A 38 -0.46 -18.90 -30.10
N GLU A 39 0.06 -19.44 -31.19
CA GLU A 39 1.13 -18.80 -31.99
C GLU A 39 0.64 -17.70 -32.97
N GLN A 40 -0.65 -17.54 -33.20
CA GLN A 40 -1.14 -16.54 -34.17
C GLN A 40 -1.59 -15.20 -33.56
N VAL A 41 -1.62 -15.05 -32.25
CA VAL A 41 -2.09 -13.81 -31.59
C VAL A 41 -1.00 -12.74 -31.47
N SER A 42 0.26 -13.08 -31.69
CA SER A 42 1.41 -12.21 -31.40
C SER A 42 1.75 -11.15 -32.45
N ASN A 43 1.10 -11.14 -33.61
CA ASN A 43 1.47 -10.25 -34.71
C ASN A 43 0.33 -9.40 -35.32
N GLU A 44 -0.86 -9.39 -34.76
CA GLU A 44 -1.86 -8.41 -35.15
C GLU A 44 -1.45 -7.02 -34.61
N LYS A 45 -1.13 -6.11 -35.54
CA LYS A 45 -0.94 -4.70 -35.21
C LYS A 45 -2.13 -4.24 -34.36
N PHE A 46 -1.85 -3.78 -33.15
CA PHE A 46 -2.87 -3.30 -32.24
C PHE A 46 -3.60 -2.10 -32.87
N ASN A 47 -4.79 -2.33 -33.34
CA ASN A 47 -5.61 -1.27 -33.94
C ASN A 47 -6.59 -0.78 -32.87
N PHE A 48 -6.33 0.39 -32.29
CA PHE A 48 -7.23 1.04 -31.35
C PHE A 48 -8.50 1.48 -32.08
N GLY A 49 -9.65 0.93 -31.67
CA GLY A 49 -10.96 1.44 -32.10
C GLY A 49 -11.33 2.72 -31.35
N LYS A 50 -12.42 3.40 -31.77
CA LYS A 50 -12.91 4.63 -31.11
C LYS A 50 -13.13 4.51 -29.61
N VAL A 51 -13.49 3.31 -29.13
CA VAL A 51 -13.66 3.02 -27.69
C VAL A 51 -12.32 3.04 -26.95
N ASP A 52 -11.26 2.67 -27.63
CA ASP A 52 -9.92 2.58 -27.08
C ASP A 52 -9.26 3.95 -27.03
N GLU A 53 -9.49 4.81 -28.03
CA GLU A 53 -9.06 6.22 -28.04
C GLU A 53 -9.69 6.98 -26.85
N GLN A 54 -10.97 6.70 -26.57
CA GLN A 54 -11.65 7.32 -25.42
C GLN A 54 -11.04 6.82 -24.10
N LEU A 55 -10.74 5.53 -23.97
CA LEU A 55 -10.05 4.97 -22.80
C LEU A 55 -8.68 5.62 -22.59
N LEU A 56 -7.88 5.72 -23.64
CA LEU A 56 -6.56 6.36 -23.56
C LEU A 56 -6.65 7.84 -23.17
N SER A 57 -7.69 8.55 -23.62
CA SER A 57 -7.94 9.92 -23.20
C SER A 57 -8.30 10.03 -21.72
N GLU A 58 -9.13 9.12 -21.20
CA GLU A 58 -9.48 9.04 -19.76
C GLU A 58 -8.25 8.74 -18.91
N ILE A 59 -7.36 7.83 -19.37
CA ILE A 59 -6.10 7.47 -18.70
C ILE A 59 -5.16 8.67 -18.66
N LYS A 60 -5.04 9.42 -19.75
CA LYS A 60 -4.22 10.63 -19.79
C LYS A 60 -4.70 11.66 -18.76
N LEU A 61 -6.01 11.87 -18.66
CA LEU A 61 -6.59 12.74 -17.64
C LEU A 61 -6.28 12.24 -16.21
N LEU A 62 -6.21 10.93 -16.00
CA LEU A 62 -5.83 10.36 -14.71
C LEU A 62 -4.36 10.64 -14.39
N ASP A 63 -3.44 10.41 -15.35
CA ASP A 63 -2.02 10.72 -15.19
C ASP A 63 -1.84 12.21 -14.81
N GLU A 64 -2.48 13.13 -15.56
CA GLU A 64 -2.45 14.57 -15.28
C GLU A 64 -3.01 14.91 -13.90
N ARG A 65 -4.02 14.18 -13.44
CA ARG A 65 -4.63 14.40 -12.14
C ARG A 65 -3.75 13.91 -10.99
N PHE A 66 -3.09 12.76 -11.12
CA PHE A 66 -2.10 12.31 -10.13
C PHE A 66 -1.00 13.34 -9.93
N GLU A 67 -0.52 13.94 -11.00
CA GLU A 67 0.46 15.03 -10.93
C GLU A 67 -0.11 16.28 -10.23
N LYS A 68 -1.25 16.77 -10.70
CA LYS A 68 -1.87 18.02 -10.23
C LYS A 68 -2.27 17.97 -8.75
N GLU A 69 -2.75 16.82 -8.27
CA GLU A 69 -3.18 16.63 -6.89
C GLU A 69 -2.03 16.22 -5.96
N GLY A 70 -0.79 16.12 -6.48
CA GLY A 70 0.40 15.79 -5.70
C GLY A 70 0.43 14.34 -5.20
N ALA A 71 -0.30 13.43 -5.89
CA ALA A 71 -0.26 12.01 -5.59
C ALA A 71 1.07 11.37 -5.97
N VAL A 72 1.73 11.88 -7.04
CA VAL A 72 3.06 11.42 -7.43
C VAL A 72 4.10 11.88 -6.43
N TYR A 73 4.96 10.98 -6.00
CA TYR A 73 6.12 11.28 -5.16
C TYR A 73 7.28 11.65 -6.07
N HIS A 74 7.63 12.94 -6.11
CA HIS A 74 8.75 13.45 -6.88
C HIS A 74 10.01 13.47 -6.05
N ASP A 75 10.97 12.68 -6.46
CA ASP A 75 12.36 12.71 -6.02
C ASP A 75 13.24 12.40 -7.23
N PRO A 76 14.13 13.30 -7.66
CA PRO A 76 14.92 13.10 -8.89
C PRO A 76 15.77 11.83 -8.89
N ALA A 77 16.28 11.41 -7.72
CA ALA A 77 17.07 10.18 -7.61
C ALA A 77 16.19 8.94 -7.76
N LEU A 78 15.02 8.92 -7.11
CA LEU A 78 14.05 7.84 -7.24
C LEU A 78 13.48 7.78 -8.66
N ASP A 79 13.09 8.91 -9.26
CA ASP A 79 12.54 8.97 -10.62
C ASP A 79 13.54 8.40 -11.65
N ALA A 80 14.82 8.80 -11.53
CA ALA A 80 15.89 8.26 -12.36
C ALA A 80 16.12 6.75 -12.12
N TYR A 81 16.05 6.33 -10.86
CA TYR A 81 16.22 4.93 -10.47
C TYR A 81 15.10 4.04 -11.01
N LEU A 82 13.83 4.41 -10.80
CA LEU A 82 12.68 3.68 -11.33
C LEU A 82 12.70 3.62 -12.85
N THR A 83 13.04 4.73 -13.51
CA THR A 83 13.16 4.79 -14.97
C THR A 83 14.27 3.87 -15.46
N ARG A 84 15.44 3.85 -14.83
CA ARG A 84 16.56 2.96 -15.21
C ARG A 84 16.17 1.49 -15.13
N VAL A 85 15.59 1.07 -13.99
CA VAL A 85 15.17 -0.33 -13.81
C VAL A 85 14.05 -0.69 -14.78
N GLY A 86 13.05 0.19 -14.92
CA GLY A 86 11.92 -0.03 -15.82
C GLY A 86 12.34 -0.11 -17.29
N VAL A 87 13.23 0.79 -17.75
CA VAL A 87 13.77 0.76 -19.13
C VAL A 87 14.55 -0.52 -19.39
N ALA A 88 15.36 -1.00 -18.44
CA ALA A 88 16.05 -2.28 -18.56
C ALA A 88 15.07 -3.44 -18.77
N VAL A 89 13.97 -3.45 -18.00
CA VAL A 89 12.91 -4.46 -18.11
C VAL A 89 12.22 -4.40 -19.48
N VAL A 90 11.74 -3.22 -19.91
CA VAL A 90 10.96 -3.09 -21.16
C VAL A 90 11.81 -3.28 -22.43
N ALA A 91 13.14 -3.16 -22.35
CA ALA A 91 14.02 -3.42 -23.47
C ALA A 91 13.85 -4.83 -24.06
N HIS A 92 13.39 -5.77 -23.24
CA HIS A 92 13.13 -7.16 -23.61
C HIS A 92 11.67 -7.44 -24.00
N LYS A 93 10.80 -6.41 -23.99
CA LYS A 93 9.40 -6.51 -24.40
C LYS A 93 9.01 -5.28 -25.22
N LYS A 94 9.47 -5.22 -26.47
CA LYS A 94 9.18 -4.10 -27.36
C LYS A 94 7.71 -4.09 -27.75
N LEU A 95 7.00 -3.04 -27.37
CA LEU A 95 5.68 -2.71 -27.89
C LEU A 95 5.78 -1.42 -28.68
N GLU A 96 5.33 -1.45 -29.93
CA GLU A 96 5.15 -0.24 -30.73
C GLU A 96 3.97 0.58 -30.14
N ASN A 97 4.14 1.88 -30.04
CA ASN A 97 3.11 2.85 -29.60
C ASN A 97 2.76 2.82 -28.10
N VAL A 98 3.60 2.30 -27.23
CA VAL A 98 3.49 2.41 -25.78
C VAL A 98 4.59 3.32 -25.25
N GLU A 99 4.21 4.41 -24.61
CA GLU A 99 5.15 5.30 -23.91
C GLU A 99 5.28 4.87 -22.44
N TRP A 100 6.36 4.16 -22.16
CA TRP A 100 6.60 3.65 -20.82
C TRP A 100 6.98 4.75 -19.83
N ARG A 101 6.29 4.80 -18.70
CA ARG A 101 6.53 5.73 -17.60
C ARG A 101 6.48 4.99 -16.29
N PHE A 102 7.46 5.22 -15.43
CA PHE A 102 7.57 4.58 -14.12
C PHE A 102 7.53 5.66 -13.04
N ARG A 103 6.55 5.63 -12.14
CA ARG A 103 6.29 6.66 -11.15
C ARG A 103 6.00 6.06 -9.78
N ALA A 104 6.44 6.74 -8.72
CA ALA A 104 6.03 6.42 -7.35
C ALA A 104 4.79 7.21 -6.94
N LEU A 105 3.87 6.58 -6.21
CA LEU A 105 2.72 7.25 -5.58
C LEU A 105 2.92 7.38 -4.07
N ARG A 106 2.51 8.51 -3.51
CA ARG A 106 2.49 8.80 -2.06
C ARG A 106 1.39 7.99 -1.36
N ASP A 107 1.55 6.69 -1.30
CA ASP A 107 0.58 5.79 -0.70
C ASP A 107 1.29 4.74 0.15
N PRO A 108 1.01 4.67 1.48
CA PRO A 108 1.63 3.70 2.36
C PRO A 108 1.06 2.29 2.21
N VAL A 109 0.02 2.10 1.41
CA VAL A 109 -0.53 0.78 1.12
C VAL A 109 0.33 0.13 0.04
N PRO A 110 0.90 -1.08 0.30
CA PRO A 110 1.68 -1.77 -0.70
C PRO A 110 0.84 -2.10 -1.93
N ASN A 111 1.20 -1.52 -3.06
CA ASN A 111 0.57 -1.80 -4.35
C ASN A 111 1.46 -1.35 -5.51
N ALA A 112 1.29 -1.97 -6.67
CA ALA A 112 1.71 -1.48 -7.96
C ALA A 112 0.59 -1.76 -8.98
N PHE A 113 0.51 -0.98 -10.01
CA PHE A 113 -0.44 -1.21 -11.10
C PHE A 113 0.03 -0.55 -12.40
N ALA A 114 -0.38 -1.14 -13.50
CA ALA A 114 -0.12 -0.63 -14.83
C ALA A 114 -1.40 -0.09 -15.48
N LEU A 115 -1.26 0.99 -16.22
CA LEU A 115 -2.29 1.53 -17.09
C LEU A 115 -2.04 1.12 -18.55
N PRO A 116 -3.09 0.97 -19.38
CA PRO A 116 -2.95 0.55 -20.78
C PRO A 116 -2.05 1.43 -21.65
N ASN A 117 -1.80 2.67 -21.27
CA ASN A 117 -0.92 3.61 -21.98
C ASN A 117 0.58 3.42 -21.68
N GLY A 118 0.95 2.46 -20.82
CA GLY A 118 2.33 2.21 -20.40
C GLY A 118 2.77 2.96 -19.14
N SER A 119 1.87 3.71 -18.49
CA SER A 119 2.15 4.29 -17.19
C SER A 119 2.09 3.21 -16.11
N ILE A 120 3.20 2.99 -15.40
CA ILE A 120 3.32 2.05 -14.29
C ILE A 120 3.53 2.85 -13.02
N TYR A 121 2.66 2.61 -12.04
CA TYR A 121 2.70 3.24 -10.74
C TYR A 121 3.06 2.22 -9.67
N ILE A 122 3.97 2.60 -8.76
CA ILE A 122 4.35 1.82 -7.59
C ILE A 122 4.16 2.68 -6.34
N ASN A 123 3.44 2.16 -5.36
CA ASN A 123 3.20 2.89 -4.12
C ASN A 123 4.47 2.92 -3.25
N THR A 124 4.71 4.04 -2.53
CA THR A 124 5.81 4.15 -1.57
C THR A 124 5.76 3.03 -0.53
N GLY A 125 4.56 2.56 -0.16
CA GLY A 125 4.37 1.41 0.73
C GLY A 125 4.97 0.11 0.18
N LEU A 126 4.87 -0.15 -1.12
CA LEU A 126 5.48 -1.33 -1.73
C LEU A 126 6.99 -1.18 -1.83
N LEU A 127 7.49 -0.01 -2.24
CA LEU A 127 8.93 0.29 -2.27
C LEU A 127 9.59 0.02 -0.90
N GLY A 128 8.95 0.45 0.19
CA GLY A 128 9.45 0.22 1.54
C GLY A 128 9.49 -1.25 1.98
N LEU A 129 8.67 -2.13 1.37
CA LEU A 129 8.69 -3.57 1.67
C LEU A 129 9.79 -4.31 0.93
N LEU A 130 10.12 -3.91 -0.29
CA LEU A 130 11.13 -4.58 -1.12
C LEU A 130 12.52 -4.44 -0.49
N ASP A 131 13.36 -5.46 -0.66
CA ASP A 131 14.69 -5.52 -0.05
C ASP A 131 15.82 -5.14 -1.00
N ASP A 132 15.61 -5.30 -2.33
CA ASP A 132 16.63 -5.02 -3.35
C ASP A 132 16.05 -4.70 -4.73
N GLU A 133 16.94 -4.29 -5.64
CA GLU A 133 16.60 -3.94 -7.02
C GLU A 133 16.03 -5.12 -7.83
N ASN A 134 16.42 -6.35 -7.52
CA ASN A 134 15.90 -7.51 -8.24
C ASN A 134 14.42 -7.74 -7.94
N GLN A 135 14.02 -7.49 -6.69
CA GLN A 135 12.60 -7.54 -6.30
C GLN A 135 11.81 -6.41 -6.97
N LEU A 136 12.36 -5.19 -7.04
CA LEU A 136 11.75 -4.08 -7.77
C LEU A 136 11.61 -4.40 -9.26
N ALA A 137 12.67 -4.91 -9.91
CA ALA A 137 12.65 -5.28 -11.31
C ALA A 137 11.61 -6.38 -11.60
N ALA A 138 11.45 -7.34 -10.69
CA ALA A 138 10.43 -8.38 -10.79
C ALA A 138 9.02 -7.81 -10.73
N VAL A 139 8.73 -6.88 -9.81
CA VAL A 139 7.44 -6.18 -9.73
C VAL A 139 7.18 -5.40 -11.01
N LEU A 140 8.15 -4.61 -11.48
CA LEU A 140 7.99 -3.84 -12.72
C LEU A 140 7.81 -4.74 -13.93
N ALA A 141 8.50 -5.89 -14.01
CA ALA A 141 8.35 -6.86 -15.09
C ALA A 141 6.97 -7.53 -15.10
N HIS A 142 6.41 -7.79 -13.92
CA HIS A 142 5.04 -8.26 -13.76
C HIS A 142 4.03 -7.23 -14.31
N GLU A 143 4.16 -5.96 -13.94
CA GLU A 143 3.30 -4.88 -14.43
C GLU A 143 3.48 -4.62 -15.94
N VAL A 144 4.71 -4.66 -16.43
CA VAL A 144 5.01 -4.58 -17.88
C VAL A 144 4.31 -5.69 -18.63
N THR A 145 4.26 -6.90 -18.07
CA THR A 145 3.57 -8.05 -18.70
C THR A 145 2.05 -7.80 -18.76
N HIS A 146 1.45 -7.24 -17.73
CA HIS A 146 0.03 -6.89 -17.77
C HIS A 146 -0.33 -5.91 -18.89
N VAL A 147 0.58 -5.00 -19.24
CA VAL A 147 0.39 -4.10 -20.39
C VAL A 147 0.64 -4.85 -21.70
N SER A 148 1.77 -5.57 -21.81
CA SER A 148 2.21 -6.21 -23.04
C SER A 148 1.29 -7.34 -23.50
N GLU A 149 0.76 -8.13 -22.55
CA GLU A 149 -0.23 -9.19 -22.82
C GLU A 149 -1.67 -8.62 -22.82
N ARG A 150 -1.81 -7.29 -22.73
CA ARG A 150 -3.10 -6.60 -22.82
C ARG A 150 -4.11 -6.97 -21.74
N HIS A 151 -3.64 -7.49 -20.60
CA HIS A 151 -4.51 -7.86 -19.48
C HIS A 151 -5.30 -6.66 -18.97
N THR A 152 -4.63 -5.52 -18.79
CA THR A 152 -5.24 -4.22 -18.45
C THR A 152 -6.30 -3.80 -19.45
N TYR A 153 -6.03 -3.98 -20.74
CA TYR A 153 -6.94 -3.58 -21.81
C TYR A 153 -8.18 -4.47 -21.88
N LEU A 154 -8.01 -5.80 -21.86
CA LEU A 154 -9.12 -6.77 -21.92
C LEU A 154 -10.03 -6.65 -20.70
N ARG A 155 -9.42 -6.46 -19.51
CA ARG A 155 -10.15 -6.19 -18.27
C ARG A 155 -11.01 -4.94 -18.41
N ASN A 156 -10.46 -3.86 -18.94
CA ASN A 156 -11.14 -2.59 -19.13
C ASN A 156 -12.33 -2.69 -20.08
N ARG A 157 -12.18 -3.42 -21.18
CA ARG A 157 -13.26 -3.65 -22.15
C ARG A 157 -14.43 -4.40 -21.52
N THR A 158 -14.16 -5.36 -20.64
CA THR A 158 -15.18 -6.13 -19.91
C THR A 158 -15.86 -5.28 -18.83
N LEU A 159 -15.07 -4.52 -18.05
CA LEU A 159 -15.58 -3.66 -16.99
C LEU A 159 -16.42 -2.49 -17.55
N ARG A 160 -16.07 -1.93 -18.70
CA ARG A 160 -16.88 -0.89 -19.34
C ARG A 160 -18.29 -1.35 -19.65
N LYS A 161 -18.46 -2.60 -20.10
CA LYS A 161 -19.79 -3.19 -20.28
C LYS A 161 -20.54 -3.33 -18.96
N ALA A 162 -19.84 -3.71 -17.88
CA ALA A 162 -20.42 -3.85 -16.55
C ALA A 162 -20.76 -2.48 -15.93
N VAL A 163 -19.89 -1.47 -16.07
CA VAL A 163 -20.12 -0.10 -15.56
C VAL A 163 -21.24 0.59 -16.31
N LEU A 164 -21.38 0.39 -17.64
CA LEU A 164 -22.53 0.88 -18.39
C LEU A 164 -23.83 0.24 -17.90
N ALA A 165 -23.82 -1.04 -17.52
CA ALA A 165 -25.00 -1.70 -16.93
C ALA A 165 -25.30 -1.20 -15.50
N ILE A 166 -24.28 -0.82 -14.72
CA ILE A 166 -24.43 -0.31 -13.34
C ILE A 166 -24.84 1.17 -13.33
N ASN A 167 -24.41 2.00 -14.28
CA ASN A 167 -24.83 3.39 -14.38
C ASN A 167 -26.33 3.57 -14.61
N ILE A 168 -27.03 2.53 -15.08
CA ILE A 168 -28.50 2.52 -15.14
C ILE A 168 -29.13 2.48 -13.74
N LEU A 169 -28.39 2.10 -12.69
CA LEU A 169 -28.91 1.89 -11.34
C LEU A 169 -28.64 3.02 -10.32
N ASN A 170 -28.04 4.15 -10.70
CA ASN A 170 -27.88 5.37 -9.88
C ASN A 170 -27.41 5.15 -8.42
N THR A 171 -26.67 4.08 -8.10
CA THR A 171 -26.29 3.71 -6.73
C THR A 171 -24.84 4.01 -6.37
N ILE A 172 -24.06 4.55 -7.28
CA ILE A 172 -22.61 4.82 -7.04
C ILE A 172 -22.39 6.07 -6.17
N SER A 173 -23.37 6.96 -6.02
CA SER A 173 -23.26 8.15 -5.17
C SER A 173 -23.15 7.85 -3.65
N ASN A 174 -23.39 6.61 -3.21
CA ASN A 174 -23.30 6.18 -1.82
C ASN A 174 -22.17 5.16 -1.55
N TRP A 175 -21.32 4.92 -2.52
CA TRP A 175 -20.16 4.05 -2.34
C TRP A 175 -19.04 4.86 -1.66
N HIS A 176 -19.10 4.92 -0.34
CA HIS A 176 -17.92 5.31 0.41
C HIS A 176 -16.86 4.24 0.15
N PRO A 177 -15.65 4.60 -0.28
CA PRO A 177 -14.54 3.67 -0.32
C PRO A 177 -14.48 3.02 1.05
N LEU A 178 -14.39 1.69 1.08
CA LEU A 178 -14.30 0.91 2.31
C LEU A 178 -13.27 1.57 3.22
N ALA A 179 -13.74 2.24 4.26
CA ALA A 179 -12.91 2.90 5.24
C ALA A 179 -12.07 1.81 5.91
N GLY A 180 -10.83 1.64 5.50
CA GLY A 180 -9.97 0.61 6.05
C GLY A 180 -8.85 0.15 5.13
N GLY A 181 -8.35 0.99 4.21
CA GLY A 181 -7.15 0.61 3.47
C GLY A 181 -7.04 1.06 2.02
N ALA A 182 -8.02 1.80 1.52
CA ALA A 182 -7.84 2.47 0.25
C ALA A 182 -6.94 3.68 0.46
N GLY A 183 -5.74 3.62 -0.08
CA GLY A 183 -4.79 4.72 -0.04
C GLY A 183 -5.25 5.93 -0.85
N LEU A 184 -4.46 7.00 -0.80
CA LEU A 184 -4.73 8.26 -1.49
C LEU A 184 -5.00 8.06 -2.99
N ALA A 185 -4.25 7.18 -3.64
CA ALA A 185 -4.40 6.90 -5.07
C ALA A 185 -5.79 6.34 -5.41
N VAL A 186 -6.32 5.41 -4.61
CA VAL A 186 -7.68 4.86 -4.80
C VAL A 186 -8.74 5.94 -4.63
N THR A 187 -8.57 6.83 -3.66
CA THR A 187 -9.49 7.98 -3.46
C THR A 187 -9.47 8.92 -4.65
N LEU A 188 -8.30 9.21 -5.20
CA LEU A 188 -8.14 10.05 -6.39
C LEU A 188 -8.76 9.38 -7.63
N ILE A 189 -8.52 8.09 -7.82
CA ILE A 189 -9.11 7.30 -8.91
C ILE A 189 -10.65 7.34 -8.84
N ALA A 190 -11.22 7.14 -7.65
CA ALA A 190 -12.67 7.19 -7.43
C ALA A 190 -13.29 8.54 -7.84
N ASN A 191 -12.57 9.64 -7.62
CA ASN A 191 -13.03 10.97 -8.01
C ASN A 191 -12.88 11.28 -9.51
N VAL A 192 -12.05 10.52 -10.24
CA VAL A 192 -11.85 10.71 -11.68
C VAL A 192 -12.91 10.00 -12.49
N SER A 193 -13.16 8.73 -12.22
CA SER A 193 -14.15 7.95 -12.95
C SER A 193 -14.51 6.68 -12.16
N PRO A 194 -15.80 6.29 -12.07
CA PRO A 194 -16.20 4.99 -11.52
C PRO A 194 -15.54 3.81 -12.24
N PHE A 195 -15.19 4.00 -13.52
CA PHE A 195 -14.47 3.03 -14.32
C PHE A 195 -13.02 2.82 -13.84
N MET A 196 -12.32 3.93 -13.51
CA MET A 196 -10.95 3.86 -12.98
C MET A 196 -10.94 3.22 -11.59
N LEU A 197 -11.96 3.48 -10.76
CA LEU A 197 -12.14 2.78 -9.49
C LEU A 197 -12.29 1.26 -9.72
N ALA A 198 -13.11 0.86 -10.69
CA ALA A 198 -13.26 -0.55 -11.03
C ALA A 198 -11.93 -1.19 -11.46
N LEU A 199 -11.06 -0.46 -12.16
CA LEU A 199 -9.71 -0.93 -12.52
C LEU A 199 -8.83 -1.23 -11.31
N SER A 200 -8.94 -0.43 -10.26
CA SER A 200 -8.12 -0.59 -9.05
C SER A 200 -8.69 -1.62 -8.07
N VAL A 201 -9.97 -2.00 -8.19
CA VAL A 201 -10.66 -2.90 -7.25
C VAL A 201 -10.86 -4.32 -7.79
N TYR A 202 -10.96 -4.48 -9.12
CA TYR A 202 -11.14 -5.79 -9.73
C TYR A 202 -9.79 -6.37 -10.17
N GLY A 203 -9.32 -7.39 -9.47
CA GLY A 203 -8.09 -8.12 -9.77
C GLY A 203 -8.10 -8.81 -11.14
N TYR A 204 -6.95 -9.24 -11.56
CA TYR A 204 -6.77 -10.07 -12.75
C TYR A 204 -7.24 -11.51 -12.49
N SER A 205 -7.50 -12.27 -13.55
CA SER A 205 -7.78 -13.70 -13.39
C SER A 205 -6.50 -14.44 -12.94
N ARG A 206 -6.69 -15.62 -12.32
CA ARG A 206 -5.54 -16.43 -11.87
C ARG A 206 -4.58 -16.80 -13.02
N ASP A 207 -5.12 -16.99 -14.21
CA ASP A 207 -4.33 -17.35 -15.39
C ASP A 207 -3.51 -16.13 -15.87
N GLN A 208 -4.11 -14.94 -15.86
CA GLN A 208 -3.42 -13.68 -16.18
C GLN A 208 -2.33 -13.37 -15.16
N GLU A 209 -2.58 -13.59 -13.85
CA GLU A 209 -1.56 -13.44 -12.81
C GLU A 209 -0.39 -14.40 -13.02
N LYS A 210 -0.70 -15.68 -13.30
CA LYS A 210 0.33 -16.68 -13.54
C LYS A 210 1.14 -16.38 -14.81
N GLU A 211 0.50 -15.90 -15.86
CA GLU A 211 1.16 -15.45 -17.08
C GLU A 211 2.06 -14.24 -16.79
N ALA A 212 1.56 -13.23 -16.07
CA ALA A 212 2.34 -12.06 -15.69
C ALA A 212 3.55 -12.41 -14.83
N ASP A 213 3.41 -13.36 -13.90
CA ASP A 213 4.52 -13.82 -13.08
C ASP A 213 5.59 -14.56 -13.86
N LEU A 214 5.19 -15.52 -14.69
CA LEU A 214 6.13 -16.36 -15.42
C LEU A 214 6.81 -15.60 -16.58
N GLU A 215 6.08 -14.79 -17.28
CA GLU A 215 6.65 -13.94 -18.33
C GLU A 215 7.48 -12.81 -17.73
N GLY A 216 6.99 -12.17 -16.64
CA GLY A 216 7.75 -11.17 -15.90
C GLY A 216 9.07 -11.72 -15.35
N LEU A 217 9.08 -12.98 -14.85
CA LEU A 217 10.30 -13.66 -14.42
C LEU A 217 11.31 -13.78 -15.58
N LYS A 218 10.87 -14.17 -16.78
CA LYS A 218 11.73 -14.28 -17.98
C LYS A 218 12.27 -12.91 -18.38
N ILE A 219 11.41 -11.88 -18.42
CA ILE A 219 11.79 -10.52 -18.80
C ILE A 219 12.83 -9.96 -17.83
N ALA A 220 12.58 -10.06 -16.52
CA ALA A 220 13.52 -9.59 -15.51
C ALA A 220 14.87 -10.32 -15.60
N THR A 221 14.85 -11.64 -15.79
CA THR A 221 16.08 -12.44 -15.95
C THR A 221 16.83 -12.08 -17.23
N ALA A 222 16.13 -11.88 -18.34
CA ALA A 222 16.74 -11.41 -19.59
C ALA A 222 17.36 -10.01 -19.46
N ALA A 223 16.79 -9.16 -18.64
CA ALA A 223 17.31 -7.83 -18.30
C ALA A 223 18.54 -7.87 -17.36
N GLY A 224 18.97 -9.06 -16.93
CA GLY A 224 20.15 -9.27 -16.09
C GLY A 224 19.88 -9.32 -14.58
N PHE A 225 18.62 -9.20 -14.15
CA PHE A 225 18.23 -9.35 -12.74
C PHE A 225 18.17 -10.83 -12.35
N VAL A 226 18.37 -11.13 -11.06
CA VAL A 226 18.32 -12.52 -10.61
C VAL A 226 16.87 -13.00 -10.48
N ALA A 227 16.68 -14.27 -10.89
CA ALA A 227 15.36 -14.89 -10.93
C ALA A 227 14.65 -14.93 -9.57
N ASP A 228 15.42 -15.10 -8.48
CA ASP A 228 14.90 -15.11 -7.10
C ASP A 228 14.21 -13.81 -6.70
N GLY A 229 14.42 -12.70 -7.43
CA GLY A 229 13.72 -11.42 -7.23
C GLY A 229 12.21 -11.58 -7.26
N MET A 230 11.66 -12.43 -8.16
CA MET A 230 10.21 -12.63 -8.28
C MET A 230 9.60 -13.29 -7.02
N PRO A 231 9.97 -14.51 -6.61
CA PRO A 231 9.41 -15.11 -5.41
C PRO A 231 9.77 -14.32 -4.14
N ASN A 232 10.91 -13.61 -4.11
CA ASN A 232 11.30 -12.80 -2.94
C ASN A 232 10.44 -11.53 -2.81
N SER A 233 10.03 -10.90 -3.92
CA SER A 233 9.08 -9.79 -3.87
C SER A 233 7.75 -10.22 -3.22
N PHE A 234 7.24 -11.40 -3.55
CA PHE A 234 6.03 -11.95 -2.90
C PHE A 234 6.24 -12.28 -1.43
N ARG A 235 7.41 -12.78 -1.03
CA ARG A 235 7.76 -12.99 0.39
C ARG A 235 7.83 -11.67 1.16
N ALA A 236 8.38 -10.62 0.54
CA ALA A 236 8.39 -9.28 1.13
C ALA A 236 6.98 -8.75 1.36
N MET A 237 6.10 -8.89 0.37
CA MET A 237 4.70 -8.52 0.49
C MET A 237 3.96 -9.36 1.54
N GLN A 238 4.26 -10.66 1.67
CA GLN A 238 3.64 -11.55 2.66
C GLN A 238 3.89 -11.08 4.10
N LYS A 239 5.05 -10.49 4.40
CA LYS A 239 5.38 -9.94 5.71
C LYS A 239 4.45 -8.80 6.15
N ASP A 240 3.91 -8.02 5.21
CA ASP A 240 2.96 -6.93 5.50
C ASP A 240 1.59 -7.45 5.96
N ILE A 241 1.18 -8.66 5.50
CA ILE A 241 -0.13 -9.24 5.84
C ILE A 241 -0.21 -9.70 7.28
N GLU A 242 0.88 -10.23 7.83
CA GLU A 242 0.90 -10.84 9.16
C GLU A 242 0.51 -9.86 10.27
N GLY A 243 0.37 -8.59 9.96
CA GLY A 243 0.10 -7.54 10.91
C GLY A 243 -1.06 -6.60 10.66
N GLU A 244 -1.54 -6.44 9.44
CA GLU A 244 -2.54 -5.41 9.11
C GLU A 244 -3.63 -5.95 8.18
N GLN A 245 -4.77 -5.24 8.12
CA GLN A 245 -5.86 -5.64 7.24
C GLN A 245 -5.40 -5.63 5.78
N ILE A 246 -5.84 -6.65 5.03
CA ILE A 246 -5.59 -6.94 3.62
C ILE A 246 -5.28 -5.67 2.82
N SER A 247 -4.07 -5.57 2.27
CA SER A 247 -3.72 -4.47 1.36
C SER A 247 -4.50 -4.59 0.04
N SER A 248 -4.67 -3.48 -0.68
CA SER A 248 -5.33 -3.46 -1.98
C SER A 248 -4.63 -4.39 -3.00
N PHE A 249 -3.31 -4.56 -2.87
CA PHE A 249 -2.54 -5.50 -3.70
C PHE A 249 -3.09 -6.92 -3.66
N TYR A 250 -3.61 -7.39 -2.50
CA TYR A 250 -4.17 -8.75 -2.38
C TYR A 250 -5.55 -8.91 -2.98
N SER A 251 -6.32 -7.84 -3.09
CA SER A 251 -7.58 -7.89 -3.83
C SER A 251 -7.33 -7.94 -5.33
N ASP A 252 -6.28 -7.26 -5.79
CA ASP A 252 -5.92 -7.16 -7.20
C ASP A 252 -5.06 -8.35 -7.67
N HIS A 253 -4.20 -8.90 -6.78
CA HIS A 253 -3.22 -9.96 -7.05
C HIS A 253 -3.27 -11.07 -5.97
N PRO A 254 -4.28 -11.96 -5.97
CA PRO A 254 -4.49 -12.93 -4.90
C PRO A 254 -3.45 -14.07 -4.89
N GLN A 255 -3.41 -14.82 -3.77
CA GLN A 255 -2.72 -16.12 -3.64
C GLN A 255 -1.18 -16.08 -3.61
N LEU A 256 -0.59 -15.18 -2.84
CA LEU A 256 0.87 -15.05 -2.73
C LEU A 256 1.61 -16.37 -2.50
N GLN A 257 1.13 -17.25 -1.61
CA GLN A 257 1.82 -18.51 -1.34
C GLN A 257 1.89 -19.42 -2.59
N ALA A 258 0.81 -19.48 -3.37
CA ALA A 258 0.82 -20.22 -4.62
C ALA A 258 1.78 -19.58 -5.64
N ARG A 259 1.81 -18.26 -5.71
CA ARG A 259 2.72 -17.47 -6.58
C ARG A 259 4.18 -17.72 -6.20
N ILE A 260 4.52 -17.68 -4.91
CA ILE A 260 5.86 -18.04 -4.42
C ILE A 260 6.24 -19.45 -4.86
N ASN A 261 5.34 -20.42 -4.70
CA ASN A 261 5.64 -21.82 -4.98
C ASN A 261 5.93 -22.06 -6.47
N TYR A 262 5.04 -21.61 -7.36
CA TYR A 262 5.24 -21.91 -8.78
C TYR A 262 6.34 -21.04 -9.42
N THR A 263 6.53 -19.80 -8.99
CA THR A 263 7.66 -18.99 -9.50
C THR A 263 9.00 -19.55 -9.04
N SER A 264 9.13 -19.96 -7.77
CA SER A 264 10.33 -20.64 -7.28
C SER A 264 10.62 -21.94 -8.05
N SER A 265 9.58 -22.74 -8.37
CA SER A 265 9.72 -23.97 -9.12
C SER A 265 10.08 -23.73 -10.61
N SER A 266 9.82 -22.55 -11.13
CA SER A 266 10.09 -22.19 -12.53
C SER A 266 11.49 -21.61 -12.74
N ILE A 267 12.25 -21.37 -11.66
CA ILE A 267 13.64 -20.93 -11.74
C ILE A 267 14.51 -22.12 -12.13
N ALA A 268 15.32 -21.96 -13.19
CA ALA A 268 16.24 -23.00 -13.62
C ALA A 268 17.26 -23.34 -12.52
N PRO A 269 17.64 -24.61 -12.34
CA PRO A 269 18.57 -25.02 -11.28
C PRO A 269 19.95 -24.32 -11.36
N ASP A 270 20.37 -23.98 -12.57
CA ASP A 270 21.63 -23.29 -12.90
C ASP A 270 21.47 -21.76 -13.01
N ALA A 271 20.29 -21.22 -12.67
CA ALA A 271 20.09 -19.79 -12.69
C ALA A 271 21.09 -19.08 -11.75
N ARG A 272 21.55 -17.91 -12.17
CA ARG A 272 22.44 -17.07 -11.37
C ARG A 272 21.79 -16.76 -10.01
N LYS A 273 22.58 -16.99 -8.94
CA LYS A 273 22.24 -16.56 -7.57
C LYS A 273 23.26 -15.52 -7.12
N LEU A 274 22.83 -14.62 -6.25
CA LEU A 274 23.76 -13.72 -5.59
C LEU A 274 24.54 -14.49 -4.51
N SER A 275 25.83 -14.23 -4.40
CA SER A 275 26.57 -14.53 -3.17
C SER A 275 26.06 -13.67 -2.00
N ASP A 276 26.40 -14.02 -0.77
CA ASP A 276 26.00 -13.28 0.42
C ASP A 276 26.46 -11.81 0.36
N ASP A 277 27.67 -11.57 -0.15
CA ASP A 277 28.24 -10.23 -0.30
C ASP A 277 27.52 -9.42 -1.39
N GLU A 278 27.23 -10.03 -2.54
CA GLU A 278 26.45 -9.40 -3.61
C GLU A 278 25.02 -9.07 -3.11
N ALA A 279 24.37 -9.99 -2.41
CA ALA A 279 23.05 -9.77 -1.85
C ALA A 279 23.03 -8.62 -0.83
N LYS A 280 24.04 -8.57 0.05
CA LYS A 280 24.21 -7.48 1.02
C LYS A 280 24.45 -6.15 0.32
N THR A 281 25.28 -6.13 -0.72
CA THR A 281 25.56 -4.92 -1.52
C THR A 281 24.30 -4.46 -2.23
N ALA A 282 23.60 -5.33 -2.95
CA ALA A 282 22.35 -5.01 -3.65
C ALA A 282 21.30 -4.44 -2.70
N LYS A 283 21.17 -5.01 -1.49
CA LYS A 283 20.28 -4.51 -0.45
C LYS A 283 20.69 -3.11 0.02
N ASN A 284 21.96 -2.89 0.32
CA ASN A 284 22.45 -1.59 0.80
C ASN A 284 22.28 -0.50 -0.26
N ASP A 285 22.57 -0.80 -1.52
CA ASP A 285 22.43 0.14 -2.64
C ASP A 285 20.96 0.53 -2.84
N TYR A 286 20.05 -0.45 -2.79
CA TYR A 286 18.62 -0.21 -2.84
C TYR A 286 18.14 0.69 -1.70
N LEU A 287 18.48 0.32 -0.46
CA LEU A 287 18.07 1.07 0.72
C LEU A 287 18.66 2.48 0.75
N ALA A 288 19.86 2.69 0.20
CA ALA A 288 20.47 4.03 0.10
C ALA A 288 19.62 4.97 -0.78
N VAL A 289 19.04 4.45 -1.88
CA VAL A 289 18.13 5.22 -2.74
C VAL A 289 16.78 5.39 -2.05
N MET A 290 16.29 4.36 -1.34
CA MET A 290 14.95 4.38 -0.72
C MET A 290 14.90 5.15 0.61
N GLU A 291 16.03 5.51 1.23
CA GLU A 291 16.05 6.07 2.59
C GLU A 291 15.12 7.30 2.77
N ALA A 292 15.14 8.24 1.81
CA ALA A 292 14.25 9.40 1.85
C ALA A 292 12.78 9.04 1.63
N VAL A 293 12.53 8.12 0.69
CA VAL A 293 11.20 7.59 0.37
C VAL A 293 10.61 6.85 1.57
N ASP A 294 11.42 6.00 2.21
CA ASP A 294 11.01 5.20 3.37
C ASP A 294 10.66 6.10 4.56
N ARG A 295 11.44 7.15 4.84
CA ARG A 295 11.10 8.12 5.88
C ARG A 295 9.76 8.80 5.60
N HIS A 296 9.53 9.23 4.36
CA HIS A 296 8.25 9.80 3.96
C HIS A 296 7.11 8.77 4.08
N ASN A 297 7.35 7.53 3.66
CA ASN A 297 6.37 6.45 3.76
C ASN A 297 6.03 6.09 5.21
N ILE A 298 7.00 6.15 6.14
CA ILE A 298 6.73 5.95 7.58
C ILE A 298 5.74 6.99 8.10
N ASP A 299 5.93 8.28 7.76
CA ASP A 299 4.99 9.34 8.13
C ASP A 299 3.59 9.10 7.55
N LEU A 300 3.50 8.68 6.28
CA LEU A 300 2.23 8.32 5.64
C LEU A 300 1.59 7.10 6.31
N ALA A 301 2.37 6.08 6.64
CA ALA A 301 1.89 4.86 7.28
C ALA A 301 1.33 5.15 8.69
N ILE A 302 2.03 5.95 9.48
CA ILE A 302 1.55 6.40 10.80
C ILE A 302 0.21 7.15 10.66
N ASN A 303 0.12 8.10 9.72
CA ASN A 303 -1.09 8.88 9.49
C ASN A 303 -2.26 8.01 8.99
N ALA A 304 -1.97 6.95 8.24
CA ALA A 304 -2.95 5.99 7.75
C ALA A 304 -3.30 4.89 8.79
N GLY A 305 -2.69 4.90 9.99
CA GLY A 305 -2.90 3.88 11.01
C GLY A 305 -2.20 2.54 10.74
N ARG A 306 -1.24 2.51 9.81
CA ARG A 306 -0.43 1.33 9.44
C ARG A 306 0.83 1.26 10.31
N PHE A 307 0.64 1.18 11.61
CA PHE A 307 1.73 1.32 12.59
C PHE A 307 2.76 0.19 12.54
N ARG A 308 2.35 -1.04 12.20
CA ARG A 308 3.27 -2.19 12.07
C ARG A 308 4.14 -2.05 10.83
N SER A 309 3.57 -1.64 9.70
CA SER A 309 4.35 -1.30 8.50
C SER A 309 5.36 -0.19 8.79
N ALA A 310 4.95 0.84 9.55
CA ALA A 310 5.87 1.91 9.96
C ALA A 310 7.04 1.37 10.79
N VAL A 311 6.79 0.47 11.76
CA VAL A 311 7.86 -0.18 12.55
C VAL A 311 8.76 -1.03 11.66
N PHE A 312 8.17 -1.82 10.74
CA PHE A 312 8.94 -2.68 9.85
C PHE A 312 9.92 -1.87 8.97
N VAL A 313 9.42 -0.83 8.29
CA VAL A 313 10.24 0.01 7.40
C VAL A 313 11.29 0.78 8.20
N SER A 314 10.92 1.36 9.34
CA SER A 314 11.87 2.11 10.17
C SER A 314 12.95 1.21 10.80
N GLN A 315 12.64 -0.06 11.10
CA GLN A 315 13.66 -1.03 11.55
C GLN A 315 14.68 -1.31 10.43
N LYS A 316 14.23 -1.49 9.18
CA LYS A 316 15.14 -1.65 8.02
C LYS A 316 16.10 -0.46 7.90
N LEU A 317 15.61 0.77 8.08
CA LEU A 317 16.45 1.97 8.04
C LEU A 317 17.51 1.99 9.16
N VAL A 318 17.14 1.58 10.37
CA VAL A 318 18.10 1.50 11.50
C VAL A 318 19.10 0.38 11.28
N ASP A 319 18.68 -0.78 10.76
CA ASP A 319 19.59 -1.91 10.46
C ASP A 319 20.62 -1.51 9.40
N MET A 320 20.25 -0.68 8.42
CA MET A 320 21.15 -0.15 7.40
C MET A 320 22.14 0.90 7.97
N ARG A 321 21.62 1.83 8.78
CA ARG A 321 22.40 2.92 9.37
C ARG A 321 22.12 3.05 10.88
N PRO A 322 22.73 2.19 11.72
CA PRO A 322 22.45 2.15 13.14
C PRO A 322 22.87 3.41 13.92
N GLU A 323 23.71 4.24 13.32
CA GLU A 323 24.17 5.52 13.88
C GLU A 323 23.47 6.74 13.26
N SER A 324 22.38 6.53 12.51
CA SER A 324 21.56 7.63 12.03
C SER A 324 20.53 8.04 13.08
N SER A 325 20.78 9.20 13.73
CA SER A 325 19.84 9.77 14.70
C SER A 325 18.43 9.93 14.13
N GLU A 326 18.31 10.28 12.85
CA GLU A 326 17.04 10.45 12.17
C GLU A 326 16.31 9.10 11.98
N ASN A 327 17.03 8.05 11.55
CA ASN A 327 16.42 6.71 11.39
C ASN A 327 15.99 6.13 12.75
N ILE A 328 16.82 6.33 13.79
CA ILE A 328 16.49 5.93 15.17
C ILE A 328 15.24 6.68 15.66
N TYR A 329 15.12 7.98 15.36
CA TYR A 329 13.92 8.76 15.66
C TYR A 329 12.67 8.16 14.98
N TYR A 330 12.73 7.81 13.69
CA TYR A 330 11.57 7.23 13.00
C TYR A 330 11.15 5.89 13.61
N LEU A 331 12.11 5.07 14.03
CA LEU A 331 11.79 3.82 14.73
C LEU A 331 11.17 4.09 16.11
N ALA A 332 11.67 5.07 16.85
CA ALA A 332 11.09 5.48 18.13
C ALA A 332 9.65 5.97 17.97
N GLU A 333 9.39 6.82 16.97
CA GLU A 333 8.06 7.37 16.69
C GLU A 333 7.09 6.28 16.24
N SER A 334 7.57 5.30 15.44
CA SER A 334 6.78 4.15 15.04
C SER A 334 6.33 3.30 16.23
N TYR A 335 7.23 3.02 17.20
CA TYR A 335 6.86 2.31 18.42
C TYR A 335 5.93 3.15 19.32
N ARG A 336 6.18 4.46 19.45
CA ARG A 336 5.31 5.35 20.21
C ARG A 336 3.87 5.35 19.69
N THR A 337 3.71 5.37 18.37
CA THR A 337 2.40 5.40 17.71
C THR A 337 1.76 4.01 17.61
N LEU A 338 2.56 2.94 17.55
CA LEU A 338 2.05 1.57 17.61
C LEU A 338 1.29 1.33 18.92
N GLY A 339 1.81 1.78 20.07
CA GLY A 339 1.14 1.71 21.36
C GLY A 339 0.68 0.27 21.69
N PRO A 340 -0.60 0.03 22.01
CA PRO A 340 -1.11 -1.31 22.35
C PRO A 340 -1.50 -2.17 21.13
N ARG A 341 -1.32 -1.68 19.89
CA ARG A 341 -1.99 -2.23 18.70
C ARG A 341 -1.42 -3.54 18.17
N ASN A 342 -0.26 -3.95 18.65
CA ASN A 342 0.31 -5.27 18.37
C ASN A 342 -0.03 -6.33 19.45
N ALA A 343 -0.94 -6.01 20.38
CA ALA A 343 -1.43 -6.98 21.34
C ALA A 343 -2.00 -8.21 20.60
N GLN A 344 -1.48 -9.40 20.91
CA GLN A 344 -2.04 -10.66 20.42
C GLN A 344 -3.39 -10.86 21.11
N LEU A 345 -4.47 -10.73 20.33
CA LEU A 345 -5.78 -11.17 20.79
C LEU A 345 -5.74 -12.71 20.79
N THR A 346 -5.92 -13.33 21.95
CA THR A 346 -5.97 -14.78 22.07
C THR A 346 -7.11 -15.35 21.22
N ASP A 347 -6.92 -16.52 20.62
CA ASP A 347 -7.88 -17.18 19.70
C ASP A 347 -9.30 -17.34 20.28
N GLN A 348 -9.47 -17.32 21.61
CA GLN A 348 -10.77 -17.37 22.29
C GLN A 348 -11.64 -16.11 22.06
N GLN A 349 -11.04 -14.97 21.70
CA GLN A 349 -11.78 -13.74 21.38
C GLN A 349 -12.16 -13.64 19.90
N LEU A 350 -11.80 -14.61 19.08
CA LEU A 350 -11.92 -14.61 17.63
C LEU A 350 -12.81 -15.73 17.07
N THR A 351 -13.97 -16.01 17.69
CA THR A 351 -14.98 -16.86 17.02
C THR A 351 -15.43 -16.23 15.71
N SER A 352 -15.65 -17.03 14.67
CA SER A 352 -15.86 -16.56 13.28
C SER A 352 -16.99 -15.54 13.10
N GLY A 353 -18.01 -15.57 13.96
CA GLY A 353 -19.09 -14.58 13.99
C GLY A 353 -18.70 -13.27 14.68
N ALA A 354 -17.84 -13.33 15.72
CA ALA A 354 -17.28 -12.17 16.39
C ALA A 354 -16.26 -11.47 15.50
N LYS A 355 -15.48 -12.20 14.68
CA LYS A 355 -14.55 -11.63 13.69
C LYS A 355 -15.22 -10.68 12.71
N LYS A 356 -16.34 -11.10 12.10
CA LYS A 356 -17.09 -10.25 11.15
C LYS A 356 -17.76 -9.04 11.83
N LYS A 357 -18.31 -9.23 13.04
CA LYS A 357 -18.95 -8.15 13.80
C LYS A 357 -17.93 -7.17 14.37
N ALA A 358 -16.78 -7.65 14.86
CA ALA A 358 -15.67 -6.85 15.34
C ALA A 358 -15.02 -6.04 14.21
N ALA A 359 -14.77 -6.64 13.05
CA ALA A 359 -14.23 -5.94 11.88
C ALA A 359 -15.16 -4.81 11.41
N LYS A 360 -16.48 -5.07 11.34
CA LYS A 360 -17.48 -4.07 10.95
C LYS A 360 -17.64 -2.95 11.99
N THR A 361 -17.48 -3.25 13.28
CA THR A 361 -17.53 -2.27 14.37
C THR A 361 -16.23 -1.48 14.49
N ARG A 362 -15.07 -2.14 14.26
CA ARG A 362 -13.75 -1.52 14.28
C ARG A 362 -13.58 -0.48 13.15
N SER A 363 -14.17 -0.71 11.99
CA SER A 363 -14.18 0.22 10.84
C SER A 363 -14.90 1.55 11.13
N LYS A 364 -15.72 1.63 12.20
CA LYS A 364 -16.46 2.84 12.56
C LYS A 364 -15.84 3.63 13.72
N ARG A 365 -14.81 3.07 14.39
CA ARG A 365 -14.17 3.70 15.55
C ARG A 365 -12.94 4.49 15.12
N THR A 366 -12.70 5.61 15.77
CA THR A 366 -11.45 6.37 15.61
C THR A 366 -10.25 5.56 16.12
N LEU A 367 -9.04 5.92 15.69
CA LEU A 367 -7.80 5.27 16.16
C LEU A 367 -7.64 5.40 17.68
N GLU A 368 -8.10 6.51 18.28
CA GLU A 368 -8.08 6.75 19.72
C GLU A 368 -9.05 5.83 20.47
N GLU A 369 -10.27 5.66 19.94
CA GLU A 369 -11.26 4.74 20.53
C GLU A 369 -10.78 3.28 20.45
N GLN A 370 -10.10 2.91 19.35
CA GLN A 370 -9.50 1.57 19.21
C GLN A 370 -8.37 1.35 20.23
N GLU A 371 -7.53 2.35 20.43
CA GLU A 371 -6.45 2.30 21.42
C GLU A 371 -7.02 2.18 22.86
N ALA A 372 -7.99 3.01 23.19
CA ALA A 372 -8.64 2.98 24.50
C ALA A 372 -9.27 1.62 24.81
N GLU A 373 -9.86 0.96 23.82
CA GLU A 373 -10.43 -0.38 23.99
C GLU A 373 -9.36 -1.45 24.21
N LEU A 374 -8.24 -1.39 23.48
CA LEU A 374 -7.13 -2.31 23.67
C LEU A 374 -6.50 -2.16 25.06
N LEU A 375 -6.37 -0.96 25.57
CA LEU A 375 -5.84 -0.66 26.90
C LEU A 375 -6.70 -1.19 28.06
N LYS A 376 -7.95 -1.59 27.82
CA LYS A 376 -8.78 -2.30 28.81
C LYS A 376 -8.38 -3.76 28.96
N THR A 377 -7.61 -4.32 28.02
CA THR A 377 -7.17 -5.72 28.03
C THR A 377 -5.77 -5.86 28.65
N PRO A 378 -5.47 -6.97 29.38
CA PRO A 378 -4.12 -7.20 29.91
C PRO A 378 -3.06 -7.24 28.79
N ALA A 379 -3.35 -7.90 27.66
CA ALA A 379 -2.44 -7.97 26.53
C ALA A 379 -2.17 -6.58 25.89
N GLY A 380 -3.19 -5.72 25.82
CA GLY A 380 -3.04 -4.35 25.32
C GLY A 380 -2.19 -3.49 26.27
N GLN A 381 -2.37 -3.64 27.57
CA GLN A 381 -1.56 -2.94 28.59
C GLN A 381 -0.10 -3.38 28.53
N GLU A 382 0.16 -4.67 28.40
CA GLU A 382 1.51 -5.22 28.28
C GLU A 382 2.20 -4.73 26.98
N ALA A 383 1.51 -4.83 25.86
CA ALA A 383 2.01 -4.33 24.58
C ALA A 383 2.29 -2.83 24.60
N TRP A 384 1.39 -2.04 25.20
CA TRP A 384 1.58 -0.60 25.38
C TRP A 384 2.81 -0.29 26.21
N LYS A 385 3.00 -0.98 27.34
CA LYS A 385 4.15 -0.81 28.23
C LYS A 385 5.46 -1.14 27.49
N ALA A 386 5.52 -2.28 26.80
CA ALA A 386 6.70 -2.71 26.05
C ALA A 386 7.06 -1.71 24.92
N ASN A 387 6.07 -1.30 24.11
CA ASN A 387 6.30 -0.37 23.01
C ASN A 387 6.67 1.04 23.49
N THR A 388 6.05 1.51 24.57
CA THR A 388 6.36 2.80 25.22
C THR A 388 7.80 2.81 25.75
N GLN A 389 8.21 1.75 26.43
CA GLN A 389 9.58 1.61 26.94
C GLN A 389 10.60 1.53 25.80
N LYS A 390 10.28 0.81 24.73
CA LYS A 390 11.12 0.72 23.54
C LYS A 390 11.25 2.09 22.82
N ALA A 391 10.16 2.82 22.71
CA ALA A 391 10.16 4.16 22.13
C ALA A 391 11.03 5.12 22.93
N GLU A 392 10.91 5.12 24.26
CA GLU A 392 11.74 5.95 25.15
C GLU A 392 13.24 5.68 24.94
N GLN A 393 13.64 4.40 24.99
CA GLN A 393 15.04 4.01 24.77
C GLN A 393 15.56 4.48 23.42
N LEU A 394 14.76 4.37 22.36
CA LEU A 394 15.16 4.78 21.02
C LEU A 394 15.23 6.28 20.89
N PHE A 395 14.30 7.06 21.45
CA PHE A 395 14.42 8.52 21.45
C PHE A 395 15.67 8.99 22.18
N LEU A 396 15.98 8.42 23.34
CA LEU A 396 17.19 8.74 24.10
C LEU A 396 18.43 8.39 23.27
N ARG A 397 18.48 7.21 22.64
CA ARG A 397 19.57 6.83 21.75
C ARG A 397 19.69 7.80 20.55
N ALA A 398 18.59 8.24 19.97
CA ALA A 398 18.64 9.25 18.89
C ALA A 398 19.29 10.55 19.37
N LEU A 399 19.04 10.96 20.61
CA LEU A 399 19.66 12.15 21.24
C LEU A 399 21.11 11.94 21.67
N GLU A 400 21.51 10.72 22.04
CA GLU A 400 22.91 10.36 22.26
C GLU A 400 23.74 10.52 20.98
N VAL A 401 23.19 10.09 19.83
CA VAL A 401 23.84 10.24 18.52
C VAL A 401 23.82 11.70 18.06
N ASN A 402 22.70 12.40 18.23
CA ASN A 402 22.57 13.81 17.88
C ASN A 402 21.65 14.54 18.87
N ARG A 403 22.26 15.22 19.86
CA ARG A 403 21.55 16.00 20.88
C ARG A 403 20.69 17.14 20.35
N PHE A 404 20.85 17.51 19.08
CA PHE A 404 20.08 18.56 18.41
C PHE A 404 18.93 18.00 17.55
N ASN A 405 18.64 16.70 17.66
CA ASN A 405 17.50 16.13 16.94
C ASN A 405 16.17 16.65 17.52
N THR A 406 15.67 17.71 16.89
CA THR A 406 14.44 18.41 17.31
C THR A 406 13.22 17.49 17.34
N ARG A 407 13.13 16.56 16.38
CA ARG A 407 12.04 15.60 16.31
C ARG A 407 12.05 14.63 17.48
N ALA A 408 13.24 14.19 17.93
CA ALA A 408 13.38 13.31 19.09
C ALA A 408 12.97 14.01 20.39
N HIS A 409 13.34 15.26 20.60
CA HIS A 409 12.88 16.08 21.74
C HIS A 409 11.34 16.20 21.74
N ARG A 410 10.75 16.52 20.60
CA ARG A 410 9.27 16.59 20.49
C ARG A 410 8.63 15.24 20.77
N GLY A 411 9.17 14.13 20.22
CA GLY A 411 8.68 12.77 20.42
C GLY A 411 8.72 12.34 21.89
N LEU A 412 9.82 12.62 22.60
CA LEU A 412 9.95 12.40 24.04
C LEU A 412 8.96 13.24 24.84
N GLY A 413 8.80 14.53 24.51
CA GLY A 413 7.80 15.37 25.13
C GLY A 413 6.39 14.80 25.04
N MET A 414 5.99 14.32 23.86
CA MET A 414 4.70 13.68 23.63
C MET A 414 4.57 12.34 24.38
N LEU A 415 5.65 11.57 24.48
CA LEU A 415 5.69 10.30 25.19
C LEU A 415 5.55 10.52 26.69
N TYR A 416 6.32 11.43 27.28
CA TYR A 416 6.29 11.74 28.70
C TYR A 416 4.96 12.36 29.14
N GLU A 417 4.36 13.21 28.31
CA GLU A 417 3.01 13.72 28.56
C GLU A 417 1.99 12.58 28.65
N LYS A 418 2.06 11.59 27.76
CA LYS A 418 1.18 10.41 27.77
C LYS A 418 1.42 9.50 28.97
N LEU A 419 2.61 9.55 29.56
CA LEU A 419 3.02 8.83 30.78
C LEU A 419 2.74 9.60 32.07
N ASP A 420 2.13 10.80 32.01
CA ASP A 420 1.92 11.75 33.11
C ASP A 420 3.25 12.19 33.79
N ARG A 421 4.37 12.11 33.07
CA ARG A 421 5.71 12.58 33.49
C ARG A 421 5.86 14.07 33.09
N LYS A 422 5.09 14.93 33.74
CA LYS A 422 4.87 16.32 33.33
C LYS A 422 6.14 17.17 33.29
N GLN A 423 7.05 17.04 34.29
CA GLN A 423 8.29 17.82 34.34
C GLN A 423 9.20 17.46 33.16
N GLU A 424 9.33 16.16 32.86
CA GLU A 424 10.17 15.69 31.76
C GLU A 424 9.56 16.08 30.41
N ALA A 425 8.24 15.98 30.25
CA ALA A 425 7.55 16.45 29.08
C ALA A 425 7.79 17.94 28.82
N ALA A 426 7.67 18.78 29.87
CA ALA A 426 7.89 20.22 29.79
C ALA A 426 9.35 20.54 29.42
N SER A 427 10.33 19.81 29.98
CA SER A 427 11.74 19.94 29.64
C SER A 427 12.00 19.66 28.16
N GLU A 428 11.48 18.55 27.64
CA GLU A 428 11.71 18.17 26.27
C GLU A 428 11.00 19.08 25.25
N TYR A 429 9.79 19.55 25.56
CA TYR A 429 9.11 20.57 24.76
C TYR A 429 9.84 21.91 24.75
N ALA A 430 10.42 22.32 25.89
CA ALA A 430 11.23 23.55 25.96
C ALA A 430 12.46 23.45 25.04
N LYS A 431 13.20 22.34 25.07
CA LYS A 431 14.33 22.09 24.18
C LYS A 431 13.92 22.08 22.71
N TYR A 432 12.78 21.43 22.38
CA TYR A 432 12.25 21.48 21.03
C TYR A 432 12.00 22.92 20.55
N LEU A 433 11.33 23.74 21.36
CA LEU A 433 11.00 25.13 21.02
C LEU A 433 12.25 26.01 20.90
N GLU A 434 13.29 25.74 21.70
CA GLU A 434 14.58 26.39 21.60
C GLU A 434 15.28 26.07 20.27
N LEU A 435 15.33 24.79 19.90
CA LEU A 435 16.04 24.30 18.71
C LEU A 435 15.28 24.52 17.40
N ALA A 436 13.95 24.60 17.47
CA ALA A 436 13.08 24.74 16.30
C ALA A 436 12.02 25.84 16.47
N PRO A 437 12.40 27.11 16.69
CA PRO A 437 11.47 28.21 17.05
C PRO A 437 10.45 28.53 15.94
N ASN A 438 10.77 28.18 14.69
CA ASN A 438 9.98 28.48 13.50
C ASN A 438 9.35 27.25 12.86
N ALA A 439 9.34 26.10 13.54
CA ALA A 439 8.69 24.90 13.02
C ALA A 439 7.16 25.10 12.93
N ILE A 440 6.54 24.42 11.96
CA ILE A 440 5.11 24.58 11.63
C ILE A 440 4.18 24.28 12.82
N ASP A 441 4.61 23.46 13.78
CA ASP A 441 3.84 23.08 14.95
C ASP A 441 4.27 23.75 16.25
N THR A 442 5.18 24.72 16.19
CA THR A 442 5.72 25.47 17.34
C THR A 442 4.62 26.04 18.23
N GLU A 443 3.60 26.67 17.67
CA GLU A 443 2.50 27.24 18.43
C GLU A 443 1.65 26.17 19.16
N ARG A 444 1.49 25.01 18.56
CA ARG A 444 0.82 23.88 19.19
C ARG A 444 1.62 23.36 20.39
N VAL A 445 2.93 23.17 20.21
CA VAL A 445 3.82 22.70 21.28
C VAL A 445 3.92 23.74 22.40
N ARG A 446 3.97 25.03 22.08
CA ARG A 446 3.98 26.13 23.06
C ARG A 446 2.73 26.13 23.96
N ARG A 447 1.55 25.92 23.35
CA ARG A 447 0.29 25.77 24.10
C ARG A 447 0.30 24.53 25.02
N ARG A 448 0.80 23.39 24.54
CA ARG A 448 0.91 22.18 25.39
C ARG A 448 1.84 22.41 26.58
N LEU A 449 2.99 23.03 26.34
CA LEU A 449 3.93 23.39 27.41
C LEU A 449 3.31 24.32 28.45
N ALA A 450 2.51 25.31 28.03
CA ALA A 450 1.82 26.20 28.96
C ALA A 450 0.85 25.44 29.87
N VAL A 451 -0.01 24.58 29.29
CA VAL A 451 -0.97 23.74 30.03
C VAL A 451 -0.23 22.81 31.02
N LEU A 452 0.88 22.20 30.60
CA LEU A 452 1.67 21.35 31.51
C LEU A 452 2.19 22.14 32.71
N ARG A 453 2.74 23.35 32.48
CA ARG A 453 3.25 24.22 33.55
C ARG A 453 2.17 24.65 34.53
N GLU A 454 0.97 25.00 34.04
CA GLU A 454 -0.17 25.32 34.87
C GLU A 454 -0.60 24.12 35.72
N SER A 455 -0.59 22.92 35.17
CA SER A 455 -1.00 21.69 35.88
C SER A 455 0.00 21.20 36.95
N MET A 456 1.19 21.81 37.01
CA MET A 456 2.24 21.49 38.00
C MET A 456 2.30 22.50 39.14
N GLN A 457 1.60 23.62 39.01
CA GLN A 457 1.39 24.61 40.08
C GLN A 457 0.22 24.18 40.98
#